data_12894778a78c0d54b5360aae21aa6121
#
_entry.id   12894778a78c0d54b5360aae21aa6121
#
_cell.length_a   1.000
_cell.length_b   1.000
_cell.length_c   1.000
_cell.angle_alpha   90.00
_cell.angle_beta   90.00
_cell.angle_gamma   90.00
#
_symmetry.space_group_name_H-M   'P 1'
#
loop_
_entity.id
_entity.type
_entity.pdbx_description
1 polymer ?
#
loop_
_entity_poly.entity_id
_entity_poly.type
_entity_poly.pdbx_seq_one_letter_code
_entity_poly.pdbx_strand_id
1 'polypeptide(L)'
;RNGAEFTLYHVARSAQFLAKYLPQLRLQAWIPVATRIVHFTGYEVPFDQIHLDDRRDRKAGHLLGTADLIAQMADRCYLEKCRDRLYPEFVLGGIATASGTGGKVQVRYGSGLDVLRQTPHFVQIARTERLEAAFEHAYRFIEPLFGGRNPYMEAIDRNMIYLDRVLRSQRWPLLRRKPPLFTTHSDEMHQVRGLMVDHLRAVWA
;
A
#
# COMPACT_ATOMS: atom_id res chain seq x y z
N ARG A 1 -2.21 -10.28 -19.20
CA ARG A 1 -1.38 -10.01 -18.02
C ARG A 1 -1.79 -8.67 -17.44
N ASN A 2 -1.89 -8.57 -16.14
CA ASN A 2 -2.25 -7.36 -15.43
C ASN A 2 -1.18 -7.01 -14.37
N GLY A 3 -1.17 -5.77 -13.85
CA GLY A 3 -0.16 -5.33 -12.89
C GLY A 3 -0.21 -6.05 -11.54
N ALA A 4 -1.36 -6.60 -11.15
CA ALA A 4 -1.55 -7.24 -9.86
C ALA A 4 -0.70 -8.50 -9.67
N GLU A 5 -0.32 -9.19 -10.75
CA GLU A 5 0.61 -10.33 -10.68
C GLU A 5 1.98 -9.94 -10.10
N PHE A 6 2.30 -8.65 -10.05
CA PHE A 6 3.55 -8.12 -9.53
C PHE A 6 3.44 -7.55 -8.10
N THR A 7 2.25 -7.56 -7.50
CA THR A 7 2.01 -6.95 -6.18
C THR A 7 2.95 -7.46 -5.09
N LEU A 8 3.32 -8.75 -5.12
CA LEU A 8 4.20 -9.36 -4.13
C LEU A 8 5.69 -9.00 -4.28
N TYR A 9 6.11 -8.48 -5.44
CA TYR A 9 7.52 -8.15 -5.73
C TYR A 9 7.69 -6.88 -6.56
N HIS A 10 6.71 -5.96 -6.46
CA HIS A 10 6.71 -4.72 -7.22
C HIS A 10 7.85 -3.77 -6.80
N VAL A 11 8.28 -3.81 -5.55
CA VAL A 11 9.38 -2.97 -5.05
C VAL A 11 10.72 -3.47 -5.59
N ALA A 12 10.96 -4.80 -5.60
CA ALA A 12 12.15 -5.36 -6.23
C ALA A 12 12.22 -5.01 -7.72
N ARG A 13 11.07 -5.02 -8.43
CA ARG A 13 11.00 -4.54 -9.83
C ARG A 13 11.30 -3.04 -9.95
N SER A 14 10.82 -2.23 -9.01
CA SER A 14 11.12 -0.80 -8.96
C SER A 14 12.62 -0.56 -8.78
N ALA A 15 13.29 -1.32 -7.91
CA ALA A 15 14.74 -1.26 -7.76
C ALA A 15 15.47 -1.60 -9.07
N GLN A 16 15.05 -2.66 -9.76
CA GLN A 16 15.60 -3.04 -11.08
C GLN A 16 15.36 -1.96 -12.14
N PHE A 17 14.19 -1.34 -12.13
CA PHE A 17 13.87 -0.22 -13.02
C PHE A 17 14.78 0.97 -12.74
N LEU A 18 14.97 1.37 -11.49
CA LEU A 18 15.85 2.45 -11.10
C LEU A 18 17.30 2.21 -11.58
N ALA A 19 17.81 0.99 -11.41
CA ALA A 19 19.15 0.64 -11.89
C ALA A 19 19.34 0.85 -13.41
N LYS A 20 18.28 0.63 -14.20
CA LYS A 20 18.31 0.82 -15.66
C LYS A 20 17.98 2.25 -16.10
N TYR A 21 17.20 2.98 -15.31
CA TYR A 21 16.68 4.29 -15.68
C TYR A 21 17.61 5.44 -15.25
N LEU A 22 18.18 5.37 -14.06
CA LEU A 22 19.05 6.42 -13.52
C LEU A 22 20.26 6.77 -14.43
N PRO A 23 20.92 5.81 -15.09
CA PRO A 23 21.98 6.14 -16.05
C PRO A 23 21.52 7.03 -17.21
N GLN A 24 20.27 6.87 -17.67
CA GLN A 24 19.69 7.69 -18.75
C GLN A 24 19.53 9.17 -18.32
N LEU A 25 19.43 9.41 -17.02
CA LEU A 25 19.37 10.74 -16.41
C LEU A 25 20.75 11.27 -15.95
N ARG A 26 21.83 10.55 -16.25
CA ARG A 26 23.20 10.82 -15.75
C ARG A 26 23.29 10.77 -14.21
N LEU A 27 22.47 9.93 -13.58
CA LEU A 27 22.39 9.75 -12.12
C LEU A 27 22.91 8.38 -11.67
N GLN A 28 23.85 7.78 -12.42
CA GLN A 28 24.38 6.44 -12.13
C GLN A 28 25.04 6.33 -10.73
N ALA A 29 25.60 7.42 -10.21
CA ALA A 29 26.17 7.45 -8.87
C ALA A 29 25.14 7.19 -7.76
N TRP A 30 23.86 7.43 -8.02
CA TRP A 30 22.77 7.23 -7.07
C TRP A 30 22.19 5.81 -7.08
N ILE A 31 22.56 4.96 -8.04
CA ILE A 31 22.02 3.61 -8.17
C ILE A 31 22.16 2.82 -6.87
N PRO A 32 23.35 2.75 -6.21
CA PRO A 32 23.52 1.94 -5.00
C PRO A 32 22.59 2.34 -3.86
N VAL A 33 22.29 3.62 -3.72
CA VAL A 33 21.41 4.15 -2.69
C VAL A 33 19.95 4.02 -3.11
N ALA A 34 19.57 4.49 -4.30
CA ALA A 34 18.19 4.52 -4.78
C ALA A 34 17.57 3.12 -4.82
N THR A 35 18.31 2.12 -5.29
CA THR A 35 17.85 0.73 -5.38
C THR A 35 17.65 0.08 -4.02
N ARG A 36 18.31 0.57 -2.97
CA ARG A 36 18.16 0.09 -1.59
C ARG A 36 17.04 0.83 -0.86
N ILE A 37 17.01 2.18 -0.93
CA ILE A 37 16.01 2.95 -0.18
C ILE A 37 14.56 2.71 -0.67
N VAL A 38 14.34 2.33 -1.93
CA VAL A 38 13.00 2.00 -2.43
C VAL A 38 12.37 0.83 -1.66
N HIS A 39 13.17 -0.08 -1.10
CA HIS A 39 12.66 -1.20 -0.31
C HIS A 39 11.97 -0.77 1.01
N PHE A 40 12.20 0.45 1.49
CA PHE A 40 11.46 0.98 2.65
C PHE A 40 9.97 1.23 2.34
N THR A 41 9.56 1.26 1.06
CA THR A 41 8.15 1.39 0.68
C THR A 41 7.39 0.06 0.67
N GLY A 42 8.10 -1.08 0.70
CA GLY A 42 7.51 -2.41 0.57
C GLY A 42 7.53 -3.24 1.85
N TYR A 43 7.09 -4.49 1.67
CA TYR A 43 7.09 -5.54 2.70
C TYR A 43 7.91 -6.77 2.24
N GLU A 44 8.62 -6.64 1.12
CA GLU A 44 9.36 -7.74 0.49
C GLU A 44 10.67 -8.05 1.22
N VAL A 45 11.29 -7.01 1.77
CA VAL A 45 12.58 -7.11 2.47
C VAL A 45 12.39 -6.57 3.90
N PRO A 46 12.74 -7.36 4.93
CA PRO A 46 12.79 -6.87 6.32
C PRO A 46 13.74 -5.67 6.46
N PHE A 47 13.38 -4.69 7.29
CA PHE A 47 14.15 -3.45 7.40
C PHE A 47 15.59 -3.64 7.87
N ASP A 48 15.84 -4.63 8.73
CA ASP A 48 17.16 -5.01 9.21
C ASP A 48 18.06 -5.61 8.13
N GLN A 49 17.46 -6.09 7.03
CA GLN A 49 18.17 -6.61 5.87
C GLN A 49 18.42 -5.54 4.78
N ILE A 50 17.89 -4.32 4.94
CA ILE A 50 18.19 -3.20 4.04
C ILE A 50 19.49 -2.54 4.52
N HIS A 51 20.61 -3.02 4.00
CA HIS A 51 21.94 -2.53 4.41
C HIS A 51 22.25 -1.20 3.75
N LEU A 52 22.40 -0.16 4.56
CA LEU A 52 22.85 1.19 4.21
C LEU A 52 23.88 1.63 5.22
N ASP A 53 25.12 1.88 4.76
CA ASP A 53 26.25 2.23 5.61
C ASP A 53 26.15 3.70 6.07
N ASP A 54 25.70 4.59 5.19
CA ASP A 54 25.50 6.01 5.53
C ASP A 54 24.16 6.22 6.25
N ARG A 55 24.23 6.87 7.40
CA ARG A 55 23.06 7.27 8.20
C ARG A 55 22.12 8.20 7.44
N ARG A 56 22.65 9.03 6.53
CA ARG A 56 21.84 9.94 5.71
C ARG A 56 21.00 9.17 4.70
N ASP A 57 21.59 8.13 4.07
CA ASP A 57 20.89 7.28 3.13
C ASP A 57 19.78 6.49 3.83
N ARG A 58 20.06 5.97 5.03
CA ARG A 58 19.05 5.33 5.86
C ARG A 58 17.91 6.29 6.19
N LYS A 59 18.23 7.54 6.57
CA LYS A 59 17.23 8.57 6.83
C LYS A 59 16.39 8.90 5.59
N ALA A 60 17.00 8.93 4.40
CA ALA A 60 16.28 9.11 3.14
C ALA A 60 15.30 7.94 2.91
N GLY A 61 15.70 6.71 3.21
CA GLY A 61 14.82 5.53 3.19
C GLY A 61 13.64 5.65 4.14
N HIS A 62 13.87 6.05 5.39
CA HIS A 62 12.80 6.29 6.38
C HIS A 62 11.81 7.37 5.90
N LEU A 63 12.32 8.46 5.33
CA LEU A 63 11.48 9.53 4.77
C LEU A 63 10.66 9.03 3.57
N LEU A 64 11.27 8.26 2.68
CA LEU A 64 10.58 7.71 1.51
C LEU A 64 9.46 6.74 1.92
N GLY A 65 9.77 5.78 2.80
CA GLY A 65 8.77 4.83 3.31
C GLY A 65 7.66 5.51 4.13
N THR A 66 8.01 6.56 4.89
CA THR A 66 7.03 7.39 5.59
C THR A 66 6.11 8.09 4.61
N ALA A 67 6.66 8.76 3.59
CA ALA A 67 5.89 9.51 2.60
C ALA A 67 4.91 8.60 1.85
N ASP A 68 5.36 7.41 1.44
CA ASP A 68 4.53 6.41 0.79
C ASP A 68 3.32 6.01 1.67
N LEU A 69 3.57 5.63 2.91
CA LEU A 69 2.50 5.19 3.83
C LEU A 69 1.51 6.31 4.17
N ILE A 70 2.01 7.49 4.59
CA ILE A 70 1.11 8.56 5.04
C ILE A 70 0.31 9.16 3.87
N ALA A 71 0.89 9.23 2.65
CA ALA A 71 0.18 9.73 1.49
C ALA A 71 -0.99 8.82 1.11
N GLN A 72 -0.80 7.50 1.16
CA GLN A 72 -1.86 6.54 0.88
C GLN A 72 -2.97 6.60 1.94
N MET A 73 -2.61 6.46 3.23
CA MET A 73 -3.57 6.37 4.33
C MET A 73 -4.30 7.70 4.61
N ALA A 74 -3.68 8.84 4.30
CA ALA A 74 -4.28 10.17 4.44
C ALA A 74 -5.20 10.55 3.27
N ASP A 75 -5.17 9.82 2.17
CA ASP A 75 -6.02 10.12 1.00
C ASP A 75 -7.50 10.13 1.42
N ARG A 76 -8.22 11.16 0.98
CA ARG A 76 -9.66 11.29 1.27
C ARG A 76 -10.51 10.13 0.75
N CYS A 77 -10.03 9.42 -0.28
CA CYS A 77 -10.69 8.26 -0.87
C CYS A 77 -10.03 6.93 -0.43
N TYR A 78 -9.20 6.95 0.61
CA TYR A 78 -8.45 5.77 1.06
C TYR A 78 -9.36 4.55 1.28
N LEU A 79 -10.47 4.75 1.97
CA LEU A 79 -11.39 3.66 2.30
C LEU A 79 -12.08 3.08 1.05
N GLU A 80 -12.51 3.94 0.16
CA GLU A 80 -13.09 3.50 -1.11
C GLU A 80 -12.05 2.82 -2.00
N LYS A 81 -10.78 3.29 -1.98
CA LYS A 81 -9.67 2.63 -2.68
C LYS A 81 -9.40 1.25 -2.08
N CYS A 82 -9.42 1.09 -0.77
CA CYS A 82 -9.27 -0.21 -0.12
C CYS A 82 -10.35 -1.20 -0.58
N ARG A 83 -11.62 -0.75 -0.62
CA ARG A 83 -12.75 -1.58 -1.07
C ARG A 83 -12.70 -1.89 -2.56
N ASP A 84 -12.48 -0.87 -3.40
CA ASP A 84 -12.78 -0.94 -4.83
C ASP A 84 -11.53 -1.18 -5.70
N ARG A 85 -10.32 -0.96 -5.16
CA ARG A 85 -9.06 -1.10 -5.87
C ARG A 85 -8.16 -2.16 -5.26
N LEU A 86 -7.90 -2.06 -3.95
CA LEU A 86 -6.99 -2.96 -3.27
C LEU A 86 -7.53 -4.40 -3.21
N TYR A 87 -8.82 -4.58 -2.95
CA TYR A 87 -9.41 -5.92 -2.94
C TYR A 87 -9.27 -6.64 -4.29
N PRO A 88 -9.65 -6.04 -5.45
CA PRO A 88 -9.38 -6.63 -6.76
C PRO A 88 -7.91 -6.96 -6.99
N GLU A 89 -7.01 -6.07 -6.59
CA GLU A 89 -5.57 -6.31 -6.68
C GLU A 89 -5.14 -7.53 -5.84
N PHE A 90 -5.64 -7.66 -4.62
CA PHE A 90 -5.36 -8.80 -3.74
C PHE A 90 -5.88 -10.12 -4.33
N VAL A 91 -7.04 -10.11 -4.98
CA VAL A 91 -7.55 -11.29 -5.67
C VAL A 91 -6.64 -11.68 -6.83
N LEU A 92 -6.35 -10.74 -7.73
CA LEU A 92 -5.56 -10.97 -8.93
C LEU A 92 -4.07 -11.24 -8.63
N GLY A 93 -3.55 -10.70 -7.52
CA GLY A 93 -2.19 -10.90 -7.04
C GLY A 93 -2.01 -12.14 -6.15
N GLY A 94 -3.09 -12.90 -5.90
CA GLY A 94 -3.05 -14.10 -5.07
C GLY A 94 -2.90 -13.84 -3.57
N ILE A 95 -3.13 -12.60 -3.10
CA ILE A 95 -3.03 -12.21 -1.69
C ILE A 95 -4.33 -12.51 -0.93
N ALA A 96 -5.47 -12.45 -1.64
CA ALA A 96 -6.79 -12.68 -1.04
C ALA A 96 -6.98 -14.11 -0.53
N THR A 97 -6.13 -15.04 -0.95
CA THR A 97 -6.13 -16.44 -0.55
C THR A 97 -4.76 -16.87 -0.05
N ALA A 98 -4.69 -17.91 0.76
CA ALA A 98 -3.46 -18.55 1.18
C ALA A 98 -3.59 -20.07 1.05
N SER A 99 -2.47 -20.75 0.78
CA SER A 99 -2.42 -22.20 0.85
C SER A 99 -2.52 -22.63 2.31
N GLY A 100 -3.57 -23.34 2.65
CA GLY A 100 -3.78 -23.92 3.99
C GLY A 100 -3.16 -25.32 4.09
N THR A 101 -3.20 -25.90 5.29
CA THR A 101 -2.73 -27.25 5.58
C THR A 101 -3.53 -28.27 4.77
N GLY A 102 -2.86 -29.21 4.11
CA GLY A 102 -3.51 -30.26 3.31
C GLY A 102 -4.02 -29.80 1.94
N GLY A 103 -3.46 -28.72 1.36
CA GLY A 103 -3.82 -28.21 0.04
C GLY A 103 -5.15 -27.45 -0.01
N LYS A 104 -5.79 -27.22 1.12
CA LYS A 104 -7.01 -26.39 1.19
C LYS A 104 -6.68 -24.92 1.01
N VAL A 105 -7.46 -24.23 0.17
CA VAL A 105 -7.36 -22.77 0.03
C VAL A 105 -8.04 -22.10 1.21
N GLN A 106 -7.28 -21.25 1.91
CA GLN A 106 -7.82 -20.41 2.99
C GLN A 106 -8.09 -19.01 2.43
N VAL A 107 -9.31 -18.53 2.55
CA VAL A 107 -9.68 -17.17 2.16
C VAL A 107 -9.29 -16.20 3.26
N ARG A 108 -8.41 -15.24 2.93
CA ARG A 108 -8.01 -14.13 3.81
C ARG A 108 -8.95 -12.94 3.67
N TYR A 109 -9.36 -12.64 2.45
CA TYR A 109 -10.26 -11.54 2.11
C TYR A 109 -11.32 -12.07 1.15
N GLY A 110 -12.55 -12.24 1.61
CA GLY A 110 -13.67 -12.69 0.78
C GLY A 110 -14.36 -11.55 0.03
N SER A 111 -14.08 -10.29 0.43
CA SER A 111 -14.70 -9.11 -0.16
C SER A 111 -13.89 -7.83 0.12
N GLY A 112 -14.18 -6.75 -0.61
CA GLY A 112 -13.65 -5.43 -0.28
C GLY A 112 -14.11 -4.93 1.11
N LEU A 113 -15.23 -5.44 1.62
CA LEU A 113 -15.66 -5.14 2.98
C LEU A 113 -14.79 -5.83 4.03
N ASP A 114 -14.25 -7.02 3.73
CA ASP A 114 -13.30 -7.69 4.63
C ASP A 114 -11.97 -6.94 4.68
N VAL A 115 -11.52 -6.38 3.55
CA VAL A 115 -10.35 -5.48 3.54
C VAL A 115 -10.62 -4.28 4.47
N LEU A 116 -11.81 -3.67 4.38
CA LEU A 116 -12.17 -2.54 5.26
C LEU A 116 -12.22 -2.94 6.74
N ARG A 117 -12.74 -4.13 7.07
CA ARG A 117 -12.77 -4.63 8.47
C ARG A 117 -11.37 -4.82 9.04
N GLN A 118 -10.40 -5.19 8.21
CA GLN A 118 -9.01 -5.37 8.64
C GLN A 118 -8.17 -4.08 8.55
N THR A 119 -8.65 -3.04 7.87
CA THR A 119 -7.94 -1.77 7.69
C THR A 119 -7.54 -1.09 9.02
N PRO A 120 -8.38 -1.04 10.10
CA PRO A 120 -7.96 -0.44 11.36
C PRO A 120 -6.74 -1.14 11.98
N HIS A 121 -6.70 -2.45 11.93
CA HIS A 121 -5.57 -3.26 12.41
C HIS A 121 -4.31 -2.99 11.58
N PHE A 122 -4.45 -2.98 10.25
CA PHE A 122 -3.34 -2.64 9.36
C PHE A 122 -2.77 -1.24 9.66
N VAL A 123 -3.63 -0.23 9.81
CA VAL A 123 -3.19 1.16 10.11
C VAL A 123 -2.50 1.23 11.46
N GLN A 124 -2.97 0.48 12.46
CA GLN A 124 -2.33 0.40 13.76
C GLN A 124 -0.92 -0.19 13.66
N ILE A 125 -0.75 -1.33 12.99
CA ILE A 125 0.56 -1.95 12.75
C ILE A 125 1.48 -1.01 11.96
N ALA A 126 0.98 -0.42 10.87
CA ALA A 126 1.75 0.52 10.06
C ALA A 126 2.24 1.72 10.89
N ARG A 127 1.42 2.22 11.82
CA ARG A 127 1.79 3.30 12.72
C ARG A 127 2.87 2.86 13.71
N THR A 128 2.64 1.81 14.47
CA THR A 128 3.53 1.41 15.57
C THR A 128 4.83 0.77 15.08
N GLU A 129 4.75 -0.15 14.14
CA GLU A 129 5.94 -0.90 13.72
C GLU A 129 6.76 -0.18 12.65
N ARG A 130 6.09 0.54 11.73
CA ARG A 130 6.81 1.22 10.64
C ARG A 130 7.06 2.68 10.96
N LEU A 131 6.02 3.51 11.13
CA LEU A 131 6.18 4.95 11.27
C LEU A 131 6.90 5.34 12.57
N GLU A 132 6.60 4.67 13.68
CA GLU A 132 7.19 4.98 14.98
C GLU A 132 8.49 4.21 15.22
N ALA A 133 8.47 2.88 15.17
CA ALA A 133 9.64 2.07 15.46
C ALA A 133 10.67 2.08 14.32
N ALA A 134 10.33 1.57 13.14
CA ALA A 134 11.31 1.38 12.06
C ALA A 134 11.78 2.69 11.42
N PHE A 135 10.87 3.67 11.23
CA PHE A 135 11.18 4.95 10.59
C PHE A 135 11.44 6.09 11.57
N GLU A 136 11.58 5.77 12.88
CA GLU A 136 11.99 6.72 13.92
C GLU A 136 11.17 8.01 13.92
N HIS A 137 9.84 7.91 13.78
CA HIS A 137 8.91 9.05 13.73
C HIS A 137 9.23 10.07 12.61
N ALA A 138 9.78 9.62 11.46
CA ALA A 138 10.16 10.52 10.37
C ALA A 138 9.00 11.39 9.83
N TYR A 139 7.73 11.00 10.07
CA TYR A 139 6.56 11.81 9.74
C TYR A 139 6.54 13.18 10.47
N ARG A 140 7.28 13.33 11.58
CA ARG A 140 7.36 14.61 12.32
C ARG A 140 8.13 15.70 11.59
N PHE A 141 8.95 15.36 10.61
CA PHE A 141 9.70 16.35 9.83
C PHE A 141 8.82 17.33 9.06
N ILE A 142 7.54 17.00 8.86
CA ILE A 142 6.59 17.91 8.21
C ILE A 142 5.95 18.91 9.19
N GLU A 143 5.96 18.64 10.51
CA GLU A 143 5.28 19.43 11.52
C GLU A 143 5.71 20.91 11.55
N PRO A 144 7.02 21.25 11.42
CA PRO A 144 7.45 22.66 11.39
C PRO A 144 6.83 23.46 10.23
N LEU A 145 6.52 22.80 9.11
CA LEU A 145 5.91 23.44 7.94
C LEU A 145 4.42 23.79 8.16
N PHE A 146 3.80 23.20 9.18
CA PHE A 146 2.38 23.35 9.48
C PHE A 146 2.12 23.81 10.94
N GLY A 147 3.05 24.60 11.50
CA GLY A 147 2.90 25.17 12.84
C GLY A 147 2.82 24.12 13.96
N GLY A 148 3.61 23.05 13.85
CA GLY A 148 3.66 21.97 14.83
C GLY A 148 2.58 20.89 14.66
N ARG A 149 1.76 20.96 13.60
CA ARG A 149 0.71 19.98 13.27
C ARG A 149 1.15 19.08 12.15
N ASN A 150 0.60 17.87 12.09
CA ASN A 150 0.78 16.96 10.96
C ASN A 150 -0.54 16.70 10.25
N PRO A 151 -0.84 17.41 9.13
CA PRO A 151 -2.12 17.29 8.45
C PRO A 151 -2.38 15.89 7.87
N TYR A 152 -1.33 15.12 7.54
CA TYR A 152 -1.46 13.75 7.07
C TYR A 152 -1.89 12.81 8.20
N MET A 153 -1.23 12.88 9.36
CA MET A 153 -1.61 12.07 10.51
C MET A 153 -3.05 12.39 10.96
N GLU A 154 -3.42 13.67 10.99
CA GLU A 154 -4.80 14.08 11.26
C GLU A 154 -5.80 13.54 10.22
N ALA A 155 -5.40 13.46 8.94
CA ALA A 155 -6.26 12.89 7.90
C ALA A 155 -6.42 11.37 8.06
N ILE A 156 -5.35 10.67 8.44
CA ILE A 156 -5.40 9.24 8.79
C ILE A 156 -6.37 9.00 9.94
N ASP A 157 -6.25 9.78 11.01
CA ASP A 157 -7.13 9.66 12.17
C ASP A 157 -8.60 9.91 11.79
N ARG A 158 -8.88 10.94 10.97
CA ARG A 158 -10.23 11.19 10.43
C ARG A 158 -10.76 10.02 9.59
N ASN A 159 -9.92 9.41 8.75
CA ASN A 159 -10.32 8.24 7.98
C ASN A 159 -10.65 7.06 8.89
N MET A 160 -9.88 6.83 9.96
CA MET A 160 -10.13 5.73 10.91
C MET A 160 -11.39 5.98 11.75
N ILE A 161 -11.61 7.20 12.24
CA ILE A 161 -12.86 7.57 12.95
C ILE A 161 -14.08 7.36 12.04
N TYR A 162 -13.96 7.75 10.77
CA TYR A 162 -15.04 7.56 9.81
C TYR A 162 -15.29 6.09 9.50
N LEU A 163 -14.23 5.29 9.33
CA LEU A 163 -14.34 3.85 9.13
C LEU A 163 -15.01 3.16 10.32
N ASP A 164 -14.60 3.48 11.56
CA ASP A 164 -15.23 2.93 12.78
C ASP A 164 -16.73 3.19 12.79
N ARG A 165 -17.17 4.42 12.45
CA ARG A 165 -18.59 4.76 12.32
C ARG A 165 -19.31 3.89 11.27
N VAL A 166 -18.68 3.67 10.11
CA VAL A 166 -19.24 2.85 9.03
C VAL A 166 -19.33 1.39 9.48
N LEU A 167 -18.28 0.86 10.10
CA LEU A 167 -18.24 -0.51 10.59
C LEU A 167 -19.32 -0.78 11.65
N ARG A 168 -19.47 0.11 12.64
CA ARG A 168 -20.50 -0.03 13.69
C ARG A 168 -21.93 0.07 13.16
N SER A 169 -22.15 1.01 12.22
CA SER A 169 -23.49 1.23 11.68
C SER A 169 -23.84 0.27 10.54
N GLN A 170 -22.86 -0.42 9.97
CA GLN A 170 -22.94 -1.23 8.74
C GLN A 170 -23.54 -0.47 7.54
N ARG A 171 -23.48 0.85 7.57
CA ARG A 171 -24.03 1.72 6.51
C ARG A 171 -23.02 1.92 5.40
N TRP A 172 -22.71 0.87 4.66
CA TRP A 172 -21.75 0.85 3.55
C TRP A 172 -21.97 1.94 2.47
N PRO A 173 -23.21 2.36 2.16
CA PRO A 173 -23.44 3.48 1.22
C PRO A 173 -22.85 4.82 1.66
N LEU A 174 -22.40 4.97 2.91
CA LEU A 174 -21.66 6.15 3.36
C LEU A 174 -20.30 6.26 2.65
N LEU A 175 -19.68 5.14 2.24
CA LEU A 175 -18.46 5.10 1.44
C LEU A 175 -18.80 5.36 -0.03
N ARG A 176 -19.04 6.61 -0.38
CA ARG A 176 -19.57 7.07 -1.69
C ARG A 176 -18.61 7.94 -2.50
N ARG A 177 -17.42 8.25 -1.96
CA ARG A 177 -16.42 9.00 -2.70
C ARG A 177 -15.92 8.15 -3.88
N LYS A 178 -15.70 8.81 -5.01
CA LYS A 178 -15.16 8.15 -6.20
C LYS A 178 -13.68 8.51 -6.31
N PRO A 179 -12.78 7.53 -6.18
CA PRO A 179 -11.36 7.74 -6.49
C PRO A 179 -11.23 8.23 -7.94
N PRO A 180 -10.32 9.17 -8.23
CA PRO A 180 -10.08 9.61 -9.61
C PRO A 180 -9.72 8.41 -10.49
N LEU A 181 -10.27 8.37 -11.70
CA LEU A 181 -9.85 7.46 -12.75
C LEU A 181 -8.81 8.18 -13.58
N PHE A 182 -7.62 7.57 -13.69
CA PHE A 182 -6.53 8.13 -14.49
C PHE A 182 -6.52 7.63 -15.93
N THR A 183 -7.56 6.89 -16.33
CA THR A 183 -7.69 6.30 -17.65
C THR A 183 -8.95 6.80 -18.34
N THR A 184 -8.88 6.91 -19.66
CA THR A 184 -9.98 7.35 -20.53
C THR A 184 -11.05 6.27 -20.75
N HIS A 185 -10.83 5.04 -20.25
CA HIS A 185 -11.76 3.93 -20.43
C HIS A 185 -12.72 3.82 -19.24
N SER A 186 -13.99 4.14 -19.48
CA SER A 186 -15.08 4.05 -18.51
C SER A 186 -15.37 2.61 -18.00
N ASP A 187 -14.76 1.61 -18.61
CA ASP A 187 -15.12 0.19 -18.46
C ASP A 187 -14.12 -0.65 -17.64
N GLU A 188 -13.08 -0.04 -17.10
CA GLU A 188 -12.03 -0.77 -16.38
C GLU A 188 -12.51 -1.56 -15.18
N MET A 189 -13.48 -1.02 -14.42
CA MET A 189 -14.02 -1.74 -13.27
C MET A 189 -14.82 -2.98 -13.68
N HIS A 190 -15.46 -2.96 -14.83
CA HIS A 190 -16.15 -4.13 -15.38
C HIS A 190 -15.13 -5.20 -15.80
N GLN A 191 -14.07 -4.80 -16.51
CA GLN A 191 -12.97 -5.70 -16.91
C GLN A 191 -12.26 -6.30 -15.69
N VAL A 192 -11.94 -5.49 -14.67
CA VAL A 192 -11.33 -5.97 -13.43
C VAL A 192 -12.23 -6.99 -12.73
N ARG A 193 -13.53 -6.75 -12.65
CA ARG A 193 -14.48 -7.72 -12.07
C ARG A 193 -14.52 -9.02 -12.86
N GLY A 194 -14.51 -8.96 -14.21
CA GLY A 194 -14.40 -10.13 -15.06
C GLY A 194 -13.16 -10.96 -14.77
N LEU A 195 -11.99 -10.31 -14.75
CA LEU A 195 -10.72 -10.95 -14.43
C LEU A 195 -10.70 -11.57 -13.04
N MET A 196 -11.31 -10.91 -12.03
CA MET A 196 -11.44 -11.47 -10.68
C MET A 196 -12.29 -12.75 -10.67
N VAL A 197 -13.44 -12.74 -11.35
CA VAL A 197 -14.33 -13.91 -11.43
C VAL A 197 -13.63 -15.08 -12.09
N ASP A 198 -12.94 -14.83 -13.21
CA ASP A 198 -12.21 -15.87 -13.92
C ASP A 198 -11.06 -16.44 -13.09
N HIS A 199 -10.32 -15.58 -12.39
CA HIS A 199 -9.26 -16.01 -11.47
C HIS A 199 -9.81 -16.86 -10.32
N LEU A 200 -10.88 -16.42 -9.67
CA LEU A 200 -11.51 -17.18 -8.58
C LEU A 200 -12.04 -18.53 -9.05
N ARG A 201 -12.64 -18.60 -10.23
CA ARG A 201 -13.07 -19.87 -10.83
C ARG A 201 -11.89 -20.82 -11.06
N ALA A 202 -10.76 -20.30 -11.57
CA ALA A 202 -9.57 -21.11 -11.81
C ALA A 202 -8.90 -21.62 -10.52
N VAL A 203 -9.01 -20.87 -9.42
CA VAL A 203 -8.43 -21.26 -8.11
C VAL A 203 -9.33 -22.26 -7.37
N TRP A 204 -10.65 -22.27 -7.63
CA TRP A 204 -11.63 -23.09 -6.90
C TRP A 204 -12.16 -24.27 -7.73
N ALA A 205 -11.69 -24.42 -8.98
CA ALA A 205 -11.94 -25.59 -9.80
C ALA A 205 -10.93 -26.72 -9.49
#